data_11dd7cebba30b64342ea835c43fc62d3
#
_entry.id   11dd7cebba30b64342ea835c43fc62d3
#
_cell.length_a   1.000
_cell.length_b   1.000
_cell.length_c   1.000
_cell.angle_alpha   90.00
_cell.angle_beta   90.00
_cell.angle_gamma   90.00
#
_symmetry.space_group_name_H-M   'P 1'
#
loop_
_entity.id
_entity.type
_entity.pdbx_description
1 polymer ?
#
loop_
_entity_poly.entity_id
_entity_poly.type
_entity_poly.pdbx_seq_one_letter_code
_entity_poly.pdbx_strand_id
1 'polypeptide(L)'
;MPPYVHTGPVDCSQDADCSSLAGKTAIVTGGANGLGEAYVRALVAAGVYVCIGDIDTQKGQKLEAELPGTKFIPCSTGTWTDQVRLFEAAITFSPTNRIHYVVANAGIHRVDEIFQPGPDSLPEPDLSIIDINIKGPLYTAKLAMHHFIRQNGTTPTPEQEDTCLILIGSGAAFLDVPRSPQYCASKWAMRGIMHSLRRTAYYYGSRINVISPWYVHTGILSEEAFAHCKRAGVEFATAEDAGRCLLSILADGRVNGHSFFVTARKWAEKGFMDLDLEDFGDDALLAEVQEMQICSAPVEAGLFV
;
A
#
# COMPACT_ATOMS: atom_id res chain seq x y z
N MET A 1 -19.39 -7.13 3.47
CA MET A 1 -18.13 -7.82 3.83
C MET A 1 -18.22 -8.27 5.29
N PRO A 2 -17.71 -9.45 5.69
CA PRO A 2 -17.73 -9.88 7.09
C PRO A 2 -16.72 -9.08 7.94
N PRO A 3 -16.93 -9.02 9.27
CA PRO A 3 -15.94 -8.47 10.19
C PRO A 3 -14.58 -9.16 10.05
N TYR A 4 -13.50 -8.42 10.36
CA TYR A 4 -12.17 -9.01 10.39
C TYR A 4 -12.08 -10.15 11.41
N VAL A 5 -11.60 -11.29 10.96
CA VAL A 5 -11.27 -12.45 11.80
C VAL A 5 -9.91 -12.97 11.31
N HIS A 6 -9.00 -13.26 12.23
CA HIS A 6 -7.75 -13.92 11.88
C HIS A 6 -8.02 -15.35 11.38
N THR A 7 -7.54 -15.67 10.21
CA THR A 7 -7.76 -16.98 9.55
C THR A 7 -6.44 -17.73 9.28
N GLY A 8 -5.34 -17.24 9.84
CA GLY A 8 -4.00 -17.71 9.48
C GLY A 8 -3.52 -17.11 8.15
N PRO A 9 -2.33 -17.49 7.69
CA PRO A 9 -1.71 -16.93 6.49
C PRO A 9 -2.52 -17.27 5.23
N VAL A 10 -2.55 -16.31 4.31
CA VAL A 10 -3.17 -16.50 2.99
C VAL A 10 -2.31 -17.44 2.15
N ASP A 11 -2.93 -18.44 1.51
CA ASP A 11 -2.23 -19.32 0.56
C ASP A 11 -1.87 -18.54 -0.71
N CYS A 12 -0.58 -18.28 -0.90
CA CYS A 12 -0.02 -17.60 -2.06
C CYS A 12 0.51 -18.56 -3.14
N SER A 13 0.28 -19.86 -3.04
CA SER A 13 0.81 -20.86 -3.97
C SER A 13 0.06 -20.90 -5.31
N GLN A 14 -1.19 -20.49 -5.33
CA GLN A 14 -2.06 -20.56 -6.51
C GLN A 14 -2.02 -19.25 -7.32
N ASP A 15 -2.28 -19.36 -8.62
CA ASP A 15 -2.52 -18.18 -9.47
C ASP A 15 -3.92 -17.63 -9.22
N ALA A 16 -4.02 -16.31 -9.08
CA ALA A 16 -5.30 -15.66 -8.84
C ALA A 16 -6.13 -15.57 -10.13
N ASP A 17 -7.43 -15.83 -10.04
CA ASP A 17 -8.36 -15.49 -11.13
C ASP A 17 -8.69 -13.99 -11.07
N CYS A 18 -8.06 -13.23 -11.96
CA CYS A 18 -8.21 -11.79 -12.06
C CYS A 18 -9.42 -11.34 -12.91
N SER A 19 -10.28 -12.24 -13.37
CA SER A 19 -11.40 -11.92 -14.27
C SER A 19 -12.39 -10.91 -13.67
N SER A 20 -12.57 -10.91 -12.35
CA SER A 20 -13.43 -9.97 -11.61
C SER A 20 -12.89 -8.54 -11.54
N LEU A 21 -11.62 -8.31 -11.88
CA LEU A 21 -10.97 -7.00 -11.81
C LEU A 21 -11.26 -6.15 -13.05
N ALA A 22 -11.60 -6.77 -14.18
CA ALA A 22 -11.83 -6.08 -15.44
C ALA A 22 -12.95 -5.03 -15.31
N GLY A 23 -12.71 -3.83 -15.89
CA GLY A 23 -13.65 -2.69 -15.85
C GLY A 23 -13.64 -1.90 -14.53
N LYS A 24 -12.92 -2.36 -13.49
CA LYS A 24 -12.73 -1.63 -12.24
C LYS A 24 -11.77 -0.45 -12.44
N THR A 25 -11.73 0.48 -11.48
CA THR A 25 -10.84 1.65 -11.53
C THR A 25 -9.95 1.68 -10.30
N ALA A 26 -8.65 1.91 -10.53
CA ALA A 26 -7.63 2.04 -9.50
C ALA A 26 -6.92 3.39 -9.53
N ILE A 27 -6.41 3.82 -8.37
CA ILE A 27 -5.43 4.90 -8.23
C ILE A 27 -4.11 4.29 -7.77
N VAL A 28 -2.99 4.69 -8.39
CA VAL A 28 -1.64 4.33 -7.93
C VAL A 28 -0.84 5.60 -7.72
N THR A 29 -0.47 5.90 -6.47
CA THR A 29 0.44 7.01 -6.16
C THR A 29 1.89 6.58 -6.33
N GLY A 30 2.75 7.49 -6.84
CA GLY A 30 4.13 7.13 -7.23
C GLY A 30 4.14 6.09 -8.35
N GLY A 31 3.17 6.19 -9.29
CA GLY A 31 2.91 5.16 -10.28
C GLY A 31 3.72 5.26 -11.57
N ALA A 32 4.56 6.30 -11.74
CA ALA A 32 5.26 6.54 -12.99
C ALA A 32 6.59 5.76 -13.14
N ASN A 33 7.04 5.09 -12.08
CA ASN A 33 8.30 4.34 -12.13
C ASN A 33 8.37 3.23 -11.07
N GLY A 34 9.37 2.35 -11.18
CA GLY A 34 9.70 1.33 -10.19
C GLY A 34 8.55 0.38 -9.87
N LEU A 35 8.28 0.18 -8.58
CA LEU A 35 7.18 -0.69 -8.13
C LEU A 35 5.81 -0.12 -8.53
N GLY A 36 5.64 1.20 -8.48
CA GLY A 36 4.39 1.84 -8.89
C GLY A 36 4.06 1.56 -10.34
N GLU A 37 5.04 1.67 -11.25
CA GLU A 37 4.87 1.31 -12.66
C GLU A 37 4.52 -0.18 -12.81
N ALA A 38 5.16 -1.07 -12.05
CA ALA A 38 4.84 -2.50 -12.09
C ALA A 38 3.40 -2.77 -11.65
N TYR A 39 2.90 -2.09 -10.62
CA TYR A 39 1.49 -2.16 -10.22
C TYR A 39 0.55 -1.65 -11.31
N VAL A 40 0.88 -0.50 -11.92
CA VAL A 40 0.09 0.05 -13.03
C VAL A 40 0.01 -0.95 -14.18
N ARG A 41 1.14 -1.52 -14.62
CA ARG A 41 1.19 -2.51 -15.72
C ARG A 41 0.39 -3.77 -15.39
N ALA A 42 0.51 -4.29 -14.16
CA ALA A 42 -0.25 -5.46 -13.72
C ALA A 42 -1.77 -5.20 -13.72
N LEU A 43 -2.20 -4.06 -13.17
CA LEU A 43 -3.61 -3.65 -13.15
C LEU A 43 -4.20 -3.49 -14.56
N VAL A 44 -3.48 -2.81 -15.45
CA VAL A 44 -3.91 -2.62 -16.86
C VAL A 44 -4.00 -3.97 -17.57
N ALA A 45 -3.04 -4.88 -17.37
CA ALA A 45 -3.08 -6.23 -17.96
C ALA A 45 -4.29 -7.05 -17.46
N ALA A 46 -4.79 -6.77 -16.24
CA ALA A 46 -6.02 -7.35 -15.69
C ALA A 46 -7.31 -6.60 -16.13
N GLY A 47 -7.22 -5.63 -17.03
CA GLY A 47 -8.38 -4.87 -17.54
C GLY A 47 -8.87 -3.76 -16.61
N VAL A 48 -8.05 -3.32 -15.63
CA VAL A 48 -8.37 -2.24 -14.69
C VAL A 48 -8.01 -0.89 -15.33
N TYR A 49 -8.88 0.11 -15.21
CA TYR A 49 -8.56 1.50 -15.53
C TYR A 49 -7.72 2.11 -14.42
N VAL A 50 -6.58 2.74 -14.73
CA VAL A 50 -5.63 3.19 -13.71
C VAL A 50 -5.37 4.69 -13.81
N CYS A 51 -5.66 5.43 -12.74
CA CYS A 51 -5.24 6.81 -12.58
C CYS A 51 -3.89 6.86 -11.86
N ILE A 52 -2.87 7.40 -12.53
CA ILE A 52 -1.47 7.44 -12.10
C ILE A 52 -1.19 8.80 -11.48
N GLY A 53 -0.86 8.84 -10.18
CA GLY A 53 -0.38 10.05 -9.51
C GLY A 53 1.13 9.98 -9.30
N ASP A 54 1.90 10.94 -9.84
CA ASP A 54 3.35 11.01 -9.64
C ASP A 54 3.85 12.45 -9.81
N ILE A 55 5.00 12.76 -9.23
CA ILE A 55 5.70 14.04 -9.46
C ILE A 55 6.51 14.05 -10.77
N ASP A 56 6.89 12.88 -11.29
CA ASP A 56 7.64 12.73 -12.54
C ASP A 56 6.70 12.82 -13.75
N THR A 57 6.43 14.04 -14.16
CA THR A 57 5.50 14.32 -15.27
C THR A 57 5.95 13.67 -16.59
N GLN A 58 7.27 13.61 -16.85
CA GLN A 58 7.78 13.05 -18.09
C GLN A 58 7.51 11.53 -18.17
N LYS A 59 7.86 10.80 -17.10
CA LYS A 59 7.61 9.36 -17.04
C LYS A 59 6.11 9.05 -16.99
N GLY A 60 5.33 9.82 -16.24
CA GLY A 60 3.89 9.61 -16.13
C GLY A 60 3.17 9.79 -17.45
N GLN A 61 3.46 10.85 -18.21
CA GLN A 61 2.91 11.07 -19.56
C GLN A 61 3.34 9.99 -20.56
N LYS A 62 4.62 9.55 -20.48
CA LYS A 62 5.10 8.44 -21.30
C LYS A 62 4.32 7.16 -21.02
N LEU A 63 4.10 6.83 -19.76
CA LEU A 63 3.37 5.62 -19.36
C LEU A 63 1.89 5.70 -19.78
N GLU A 64 1.24 6.88 -19.65
CA GLU A 64 -0.12 7.11 -20.15
C GLU A 64 -0.22 6.90 -21.68
N ALA A 65 0.76 7.37 -22.43
CA ALA A 65 0.79 7.18 -23.88
C ALA A 65 1.05 5.72 -24.29
N GLU A 66 1.79 4.97 -23.47
CA GLU A 66 2.13 3.56 -23.73
C GLU A 66 1.00 2.60 -23.38
N LEU A 67 0.26 2.87 -22.30
CA LEU A 67 -0.73 1.94 -21.73
C LEU A 67 -2.16 2.47 -21.89
N PRO A 68 -2.96 1.96 -22.86
CA PRO A 68 -4.38 2.26 -22.94
C PRO A 68 -5.10 1.91 -21.62
N GLY A 69 -6.06 2.73 -21.22
CA GLY A 69 -6.77 2.53 -19.94
C GLY A 69 -6.05 3.17 -18.74
N THR A 70 -5.07 4.05 -18.99
CA THR A 70 -4.43 4.85 -17.95
C THR A 70 -4.69 6.35 -18.11
N LYS A 71 -4.60 7.09 -16.99
CA LYS A 71 -4.66 8.54 -16.95
C LYS A 71 -3.61 9.06 -15.96
N PHE A 72 -2.72 9.92 -16.42
CA PHE A 72 -1.70 10.53 -15.57
C PHE A 72 -2.14 11.89 -15.01
N ILE A 73 -1.87 12.11 -13.73
CA ILE A 73 -2.10 13.37 -13.02
C ILE A 73 -0.84 13.73 -12.23
N PRO A 74 -0.22 14.88 -12.46
CA PRO A 74 0.88 15.37 -11.62
C PRO A 74 0.41 15.49 -10.17
N CYS A 75 1.08 14.80 -9.25
CA CYS A 75 0.66 14.72 -7.86
C CYS A 75 1.85 14.53 -6.91
N SER A 76 2.04 15.46 -5.99
CA SER A 76 2.87 15.28 -4.79
C SER A 76 1.99 14.75 -3.67
N THR A 77 2.28 13.55 -3.15
CA THR A 77 1.48 12.94 -2.09
C THR A 77 1.58 13.67 -0.75
N GLY A 78 2.64 14.44 -0.54
CA GLY A 78 2.75 15.33 0.62
C GLY A 78 1.82 16.56 0.58
N THR A 79 1.15 16.80 -0.57
CA THR A 79 0.27 17.95 -0.82
C THR A 79 -1.19 17.52 -0.90
N TRP A 80 -2.03 17.95 0.05
CA TRP A 80 -3.45 17.58 0.12
C TRP A 80 -4.23 17.88 -1.16
N THR A 81 -4.08 19.11 -1.69
CA THR A 81 -4.82 19.55 -2.89
C THR A 81 -4.45 18.77 -4.15
N ASP A 82 -3.19 18.27 -4.25
CA ASP A 82 -2.77 17.44 -5.36
C ASP A 82 -3.46 16.07 -5.29
N GLN A 83 -3.53 15.48 -4.10
CA GLN A 83 -4.24 14.22 -3.92
C GLN A 83 -5.74 14.36 -4.17
N VAL A 84 -6.39 15.44 -3.70
CA VAL A 84 -7.81 15.70 -4.01
C VAL A 84 -8.02 15.73 -5.53
N ARG A 85 -7.19 16.48 -6.26
CA ARG A 85 -7.26 16.56 -7.74
C ARG A 85 -7.07 15.18 -8.40
N LEU A 86 -6.16 14.35 -7.88
CA LEU A 86 -5.94 12.98 -8.37
C LEU A 86 -7.20 12.12 -8.23
N PHE A 87 -7.87 12.16 -7.07
CA PHE A 87 -9.08 11.40 -6.82
C PHE A 87 -10.26 11.89 -7.67
N GLU A 88 -10.44 13.21 -7.82
CA GLU A 88 -11.47 13.79 -8.70
C GLU A 88 -11.27 13.40 -10.16
N ALA A 89 -10.01 13.42 -10.63
CA ALA A 89 -9.67 12.97 -11.97
C ALA A 89 -9.95 11.48 -12.15
N ALA A 90 -9.67 10.63 -11.14
CA ALA A 90 -9.95 9.21 -11.19
C ALA A 90 -11.44 8.90 -11.29
N ILE A 91 -12.30 9.61 -10.54
CA ILE A 91 -13.76 9.48 -10.66
C ILE A 91 -14.22 9.85 -12.09
N THR A 92 -13.72 10.96 -12.63
CA THR A 92 -14.10 11.43 -13.98
C THR A 92 -13.61 10.47 -15.06
N PHE A 93 -12.45 9.87 -14.89
CA PHE A 93 -11.85 8.91 -15.81
C PHE A 93 -12.50 7.52 -15.74
N SER A 94 -13.05 7.17 -14.60
CA SER A 94 -13.70 5.87 -14.35
C SER A 94 -14.92 5.66 -15.25
N PRO A 95 -15.03 4.52 -15.95
CA PRO A 95 -16.23 4.21 -16.75
C PRO A 95 -17.51 4.09 -15.92
N THR A 96 -17.37 3.84 -14.62
CA THR A 96 -18.49 3.66 -13.67
C THR A 96 -18.64 4.84 -12.70
N ASN A 97 -17.82 5.89 -12.80
CA ASN A 97 -17.69 6.98 -11.83
C ASN A 97 -17.40 6.48 -10.41
N ARG A 98 -16.69 5.36 -10.27
CA ARG A 98 -16.32 4.74 -8.99
C ARG A 98 -14.82 4.46 -8.93
N ILE A 99 -14.26 4.50 -7.73
CA ILE A 99 -12.89 4.05 -7.43
C ILE A 99 -13.01 2.73 -6.66
N HIS A 100 -12.36 1.69 -7.12
CA HIS A 100 -12.42 0.37 -6.49
C HIS A 100 -11.15 0.07 -5.69
N TYR A 101 -9.99 0.44 -6.24
CA TYR A 101 -8.72 0.13 -5.65
C TYR A 101 -7.84 1.37 -5.52
N VAL A 102 -7.14 1.49 -4.40
CA VAL A 102 -6.18 2.57 -4.17
C VAL A 102 -4.88 1.97 -3.66
N VAL A 103 -3.78 2.23 -4.37
CA VAL A 103 -2.43 1.79 -4.00
C VAL A 103 -1.64 3.01 -3.55
N ALA A 104 -1.46 3.14 -2.23
CA ALA A 104 -0.64 4.17 -1.60
C ALA A 104 0.83 3.76 -1.67
N ASN A 105 1.42 3.90 -2.86
CA ASN A 105 2.77 3.41 -3.17
C ASN A 105 3.84 4.49 -3.08
N ALA A 106 3.53 5.76 -3.34
CA ALA A 106 4.52 6.83 -3.31
C ALA A 106 5.36 6.81 -2.02
N GLY A 107 6.67 6.82 -2.18
CA GLY A 107 7.59 6.80 -1.06
C GLY A 107 9.01 7.13 -1.49
N ILE A 108 9.79 7.63 -0.55
CA ILE A 108 11.20 7.97 -0.73
C ILE A 108 12.06 7.28 0.32
N HIS A 109 13.33 7.10 0.00
CA HIS A 109 14.38 6.75 0.94
C HIS A 109 15.49 7.80 0.84
N ARG A 110 16.03 8.22 1.96
CA ARG A 110 17.16 9.16 2.04
C ARG A 110 18.11 8.68 3.13
N VAL A 111 19.33 9.19 3.08
CA VAL A 111 20.29 9.00 4.17
C VAL A 111 19.74 9.65 5.43
N ASP A 112 19.72 8.91 6.52
CA ASP A 112 19.27 9.42 7.81
C ASP A 112 20.45 10.04 8.55
N GLU A 113 20.30 11.30 8.98
CA GLU A 113 21.36 12.09 9.60
C GLU A 113 21.47 11.89 11.12
N ILE A 114 20.62 11.06 11.72
CA ILE A 114 20.56 10.91 13.19
C ILE A 114 21.87 10.48 13.85
N PHE A 115 22.74 9.80 13.10
CA PHE A 115 24.07 9.38 13.56
C PHE A 115 25.21 10.22 12.99
N GLN A 116 24.93 11.31 12.30
CA GLN A 116 25.97 12.19 11.76
C GLN A 116 26.34 13.21 12.82
N PRO A 117 27.65 13.38 13.14
CA PRO A 117 28.09 14.49 13.98
C PRO A 117 27.84 15.79 13.22
N GLY A 118 26.99 16.62 13.77
CA GLY A 118 26.68 17.92 13.19
C GLY A 118 27.85 18.92 13.33
N PRO A 119 27.78 20.06 12.63
CA PRO A 119 28.62 21.22 12.92
C PRO A 119 28.30 21.76 14.32
N ASP A 120 29.10 22.73 14.81
CA ASP A 120 28.89 23.35 16.14
C ASP A 120 27.47 23.90 16.34
N SER A 121 26.78 24.32 15.26
CA SER A 121 25.35 24.60 15.25
C SER A 121 24.60 23.40 14.68
N LEU A 122 23.89 22.66 15.50
CA LEU A 122 23.10 21.50 15.07
C LEU A 122 21.91 21.97 14.22
N PRO A 123 21.81 21.63 12.91
CA PRO A 123 20.67 21.97 12.10
C PRO A 123 19.44 21.12 12.43
N GLU A 124 18.26 21.63 12.10
CA GLU A 124 17.02 20.84 12.13
C GLU A 124 17.13 19.65 11.15
N PRO A 125 16.72 18.43 11.54
CA PRO A 125 16.79 17.29 10.65
C PRO A 125 15.79 17.39 9.49
N ASP A 126 16.17 16.88 8.30
CA ASP A 126 15.22 16.71 7.18
C ASP A 126 14.23 15.57 7.47
N LEU A 127 12.98 15.90 7.73
CA LEU A 127 11.88 14.96 7.96
C LEU A 127 11.02 14.71 6.70
N SER A 128 11.52 15.02 5.52
CA SER A 128 10.77 14.81 4.26
C SER A 128 10.33 13.34 4.05
N ILE A 129 11.03 12.36 4.62
CA ILE A 129 10.60 10.95 4.63
C ILE A 129 9.26 10.82 5.36
N ILE A 130 9.07 11.50 6.48
CA ILE A 130 7.83 11.46 7.26
C ILE A 130 6.69 12.11 6.47
N ASP A 131 6.95 13.25 5.83
CA ASP A 131 5.96 13.95 5.02
C ASP A 131 5.46 13.11 3.83
N ILE A 132 6.37 12.43 3.14
CA ILE A 132 5.99 11.64 1.96
C ILE A 132 5.50 10.25 2.36
N ASN A 133 6.21 9.54 3.26
CA ASN A 133 5.94 8.13 3.53
C ASN A 133 4.88 7.90 4.62
N ILE A 134 4.52 8.90 5.43
CA ILE A 134 3.46 8.78 6.46
C ILE A 134 2.30 9.72 6.16
N LYS A 135 2.54 11.04 6.12
CA LYS A 135 1.47 12.02 5.87
C LYS A 135 0.82 11.78 4.51
N GLY A 136 1.62 11.48 3.47
CA GLY A 136 1.11 11.14 2.15
C GLY A 136 0.11 9.98 2.15
N PRO A 137 0.46 8.78 2.64
CA PRO A 137 -0.46 7.66 2.78
C PRO A 137 -1.68 7.92 3.67
N LEU A 138 -1.55 8.73 4.74
CA LEU A 138 -2.70 9.13 5.56
C LEU A 138 -3.69 9.99 4.77
N TYR A 139 -3.21 10.92 3.94
CA TYR A 139 -4.07 11.67 3.01
C TYR A 139 -4.74 10.75 1.99
N THR A 140 -3.96 9.82 1.40
CA THR A 140 -4.48 8.82 0.46
C THR A 140 -5.55 7.95 1.12
N ALA A 141 -5.31 7.45 2.33
CA ALA A 141 -6.27 6.64 3.10
C ALA A 141 -7.56 7.42 3.41
N LYS A 142 -7.43 8.70 3.84
CA LYS A 142 -8.59 9.58 4.08
C LYS A 142 -9.44 9.75 2.83
N LEU A 143 -8.83 9.99 1.67
CA LEU A 143 -9.54 10.16 0.42
C LEU A 143 -10.13 8.83 -0.08
N ALA A 144 -9.39 7.73 0.01
CA ALA A 144 -9.89 6.41 -0.33
C ALA A 144 -11.16 6.06 0.47
N MET A 145 -11.08 6.14 1.80
CA MET A 145 -12.25 5.85 2.65
C MET A 145 -13.41 6.81 2.41
N HIS A 146 -13.14 8.10 2.15
CA HIS A 146 -14.19 9.05 1.80
C HIS A 146 -14.97 8.61 0.55
N HIS A 147 -14.26 8.24 -0.52
CA HIS A 147 -14.89 7.80 -1.77
C HIS A 147 -15.57 6.44 -1.62
N PHE A 148 -14.93 5.47 -0.96
CA PHE A 148 -15.48 4.14 -0.71
C PHE A 148 -16.81 4.22 0.08
N ILE A 149 -16.83 5.00 1.17
CA ILE A 149 -18.05 5.21 1.97
C ILE A 149 -19.15 5.90 1.15
N ARG A 150 -18.82 6.93 0.37
CA ARG A 150 -19.81 7.60 -0.48
C ARG A 150 -20.38 6.69 -1.56
N GLN A 151 -19.59 5.77 -2.07
CA GLN A 151 -20.00 4.82 -3.11
C GLN A 151 -20.86 3.67 -2.55
N ASN A 152 -20.51 3.16 -1.37
CA ASN A 152 -21.09 1.98 -0.77
C ASN A 152 -22.14 2.28 0.30
N GLY A 153 -22.26 3.54 0.73
CA GLY A 153 -23.15 3.94 1.83
C GLY A 153 -22.58 3.63 3.21
N THR A 154 -23.34 4.00 4.22
CA THR A 154 -22.95 3.89 5.64
C THR A 154 -23.61 2.73 6.37
N THR A 155 -24.33 1.87 5.67
CA THR A 155 -25.00 0.68 6.23
C THR A 155 -24.53 -0.54 5.44
N PRO A 156 -24.08 -1.62 6.11
CA PRO A 156 -23.69 -2.85 5.43
C PRO A 156 -24.86 -3.45 4.67
N THR A 157 -24.66 -3.69 3.37
CA THR A 157 -25.64 -4.38 2.51
C THR A 157 -24.92 -5.33 1.56
N PRO A 158 -25.62 -6.35 1.00
CA PRO A 158 -25.04 -7.25 0.00
C PRO A 158 -24.64 -6.54 -1.31
N GLU A 159 -25.19 -5.36 -1.57
CA GLU A 159 -24.95 -4.57 -2.79
C GLU A 159 -23.68 -3.72 -2.71
N GLN A 160 -23.03 -3.65 -1.54
CA GLN A 160 -21.74 -2.97 -1.42
C GLN A 160 -20.69 -3.64 -2.33
N GLU A 161 -20.06 -2.85 -3.19
CA GLU A 161 -18.97 -3.34 -4.02
C GLU A 161 -17.67 -3.45 -3.22
N ASP A 162 -16.90 -4.49 -3.52
CA ASP A 162 -15.55 -4.65 -2.95
C ASP A 162 -14.66 -3.48 -3.34
N THR A 163 -14.09 -2.84 -2.33
CA THR A 163 -13.08 -1.80 -2.48
C THR A 163 -11.85 -2.13 -1.62
N CYS A 164 -10.66 -1.78 -2.09
CA CYS A 164 -9.43 -2.14 -1.38
C CYS A 164 -8.42 -1.01 -1.37
N LEU A 165 -7.90 -0.70 -0.17
CA LEU A 165 -6.73 0.15 0.02
C LEU A 165 -5.50 -0.73 0.25
N ILE A 166 -4.49 -0.55 -0.58
CA ILE A 166 -3.18 -1.19 -0.44
C ILE A 166 -2.17 -0.15 0.02
N LEU A 167 -1.51 -0.43 1.12
CA LEU A 167 -0.42 0.38 1.67
C LEU A 167 0.92 -0.30 1.35
N ILE A 168 1.90 0.47 0.89
CA ILE A 168 3.21 -0.11 0.58
C ILE A 168 4.17 0.08 1.75
N GLY A 169 4.36 -1.03 2.48
CA GLY A 169 5.36 -1.21 3.52
C GLY A 169 6.77 -1.41 2.96
N SER A 170 7.50 -2.30 3.57
CA SER A 170 8.86 -2.74 3.20
C SER A 170 9.25 -3.88 4.14
N GLY A 171 10.30 -4.63 3.86
CA GLY A 171 10.99 -5.44 4.87
C GLY A 171 11.37 -4.65 6.12
N ALA A 172 11.62 -3.33 5.97
CA ALA A 172 11.85 -2.40 7.08
C ALA A 172 10.63 -2.18 8.00
N ALA A 173 9.46 -2.74 7.67
CA ALA A 173 8.26 -2.71 8.51
C ALA A 173 8.24 -3.83 9.57
N PHE A 174 9.21 -4.74 9.57
CA PHE A 174 9.30 -5.85 10.53
C PHE A 174 10.74 -6.37 10.77
N LEU A 175 11.71 -5.93 9.96
CA LEU A 175 13.12 -6.27 10.14
C LEU A 175 13.90 -5.07 10.67
N ASP A 176 14.99 -5.35 11.38
CA ASP A 176 15.94 -4.33 11.76
C ASP A 176 16.72 -3.83 10.54
N VAL A 177 16.59 -2.54 10.25
CA VAL A 177 17.40 -1.86 9.23
C VAL A 177 18.27 -0.82 9.93
N PRO A 178 19.53 -1.15 10.20
CA PRO A 178 20.43 -0.26 10.94
C PRO A 178 20.57 1.11 10.25
N ARG A 179 20.65 2.18 11.05
CA ARG A 179 20.92 3.55 10.62
C ARG A 179 19.84 4.20 9.74
N SER A 180 18.60 3.68 9.77
CA SER A 180 17.48 4.22 8.97
C SER A 180 16.21 4.41 9.83
N PRO A 181 16.26 5.11 10.97
CA PRO A 181 15.11 5.20 11.88
C PRO A 181 13.90 5.87 11.27
N GLN A 182 14.05 6.95 10.47
CA GLN A 182 12.93 7.61 9.82
C GLN A 182 12.23 6.69 8.81
N TYR A 183 13.02 5.99 7.99
CA TYR A 183 12.47 5.06 7.00
C TYR A 183 11.77 3.88 7.67
N CYS A 184 12.41 3.24 8.67
CA CYS A 184 11.80 2.17 9.45
C CYS A 184 10.48 2.64 10.09
N ALA A 185 10.49 3.76 10.81
CA ALA A 185 9.28 4.31 11.42
C ALA A 185 8.18 4.53 10.38
N SER A 186 8.53 5.05 9.19
CA SER A 186 7.56 5.27 8.13
C SER A 186 6.94 3.97 7.59
N LYS A 187 7.72 2.89 7.52
CA LYS A 187 7.23 1.61 6.99
C LYS A 187 6.45 0.80 8.05
N TRP A 188 6.83 0.91 9.33
CA TRP A 188 6.02 0.41 10.44
C TRP A 188 4.66 1.13 10.52
N ALA A 189 4.61 2.43 10.22
CA ALA A 189 3.37 3.20 10.20
C ALA A 189 2.32 2.62 9.22
N MET A 190 2.73 2.00 8.10
CA MET A 190 1.81 1.36 7.15
C MET A 190 1.04 0.21 7.80
N ARG A 191 1.72 -0.63 8.61
CA ARG A 191 1.06 -1.68 9.39
C ARG A 191 0.12 -1.07 10.43
N GLY A 192 0.55 -0.03 11.16
CA GLY A 192 -0.29 0.67 12.14
C GLY A 192 -1.57 1.25 11.53
N ILE A 193 -1.49 1.85 10.33
CA ILE A 193 -2.67 2.35 9.59
C ILE A 193 -3.59 1.18 9.21
N MET A 194 -3.05 0.09 8.68
CA MET A 194 -3.83 -1.11 8.33
C MET A 194 -4.54 -1.67 9.56
N HIS A 195 -3.82 -1.85 10.68
CA HIS A 195 -4.41 -2.37 11.93
C HIS A 195 -5.58 -1.51 12.44
N SER A 196 -5.47 -0.18 12.35
CA SER A 196 -6.55 0.72 12.80
C SER A 196 -7.79 0.67 11.88
N LEU A 197 -7.62 0.30 10.61
CA LEU A 197 -8.71 0.33 9.62
C LEU A 197 -9.32 -1.05 9.35
N ARG A 198 -8.58 -2.15 9.42
CA ARG A 198 -9.03 -3.49 9.00
C ARG A 198 -10.27 -3.99 9.73
N ARG A 199 -10.50 -3.51 10.98
CA ARG A 199 -11.64 -3.91 11.81
C ARG A 199 -12.85 -2.99 11.67
N THR A 200 -12.75 -1.90 10.89
CA THR A 200 -13.84 -0.95 10.65
C THR A 200 -14.20 -0.79 9.18
N ALA A 201 -13.23 -0.88 8.29
CA ALA A 201 -13.45 -0.64 6.87
C ALA A 201 -14.42 -1.65 6.22
N TYR A 202 -14.47 -2.88 6.72
CA TYR A 202 -15.41 -3.91 6.24
C TYR A 202 -16.88 -3.46 6.31
N TYR A 203 -17.22 -2.60 7.28
CA TYR A 203 -18.54 -2.03 7.44
C TYR A 203 -19.01 -1.27 6.19
N TYR A 204 -18.05 -0.71 5.47
CA TYR A 204 -18.28 0.05 4.24
C TYR A 204 -17.93 -0.77 2.97
N GLY A 205 -17.86 -2.08 3.06
CA GLY A 205 -17.46 -2.94 1.94
C GLY A 205 -16.00 -2.80 1.54
N SER A 206 -15.13 -2.36 2.46
CA SER A 206 -13.74 -2.01 2.14
C SER A 206 -12.75 -2.91 2.87
N ARG A 207 -11.62 -3.19 2.20
CA ARG A 207 -10.48 -3.99 2.72
C ARG A 207 -9.23 -3.13 2.75
N ILE A 208 -8.34 -3.41 3.69
CA ILE A 208 -7.04 -2.77 3.78
C ILE A 208 -5.96 -3.84 3.96
N ASN A 209 -4.93 -3.83 3.10
CA ASN A 209 -3.81 -4.74 3.20
C ASN A 209 -2.48 -3.99 3.00
N VAL A 210 -1.38 -4.62 3.40
CA VAL A 210 -0.02 -4.12 3.22
C VAL A 210 0.73 -5.02 2.25
N ILE A 211 1.47 -4.43 1.32
CA ILE A 211 2.52 -5.12 0.56
C ILE A 211 3.86 -4.59 1.04
N SER A 212 4.72 -5.47 1.50
CA SER A 212 6.05 -5.15 2.05
C SER A 212 7.13 -5.73 1.13
N PRO A 213 7.66 -4.95 0.16
CA PRO A 213 8.71 -5.44 -0.70
C PRO A 213 10.04 -5.63 0.04
N TRP A 214 10.77 -6.68 -0.31
CA TRP A 214 12.21 -6.84 -0.10
C TRP A 214 12.98 -5.94 -1.07
N TYR A 215 14.28 -6.16 -1.24
CA TYR A 215 15.05 -5.45 -2.25
C TYR A 215 14.55 -5.78 -3.66
N VAL A 216 14.00 -4.79 -4.35
CA VAL A 216 13.61 -4.85 -5.76
C VAL A 216 14.43 -3.81 -6.51
N HIS A 217 15.01 -4.18 -7.63
CA HIS A 217 15.82 -3.27 -8.44
C HIS A 217 14.93 -2.18 -9.05
N THR A 218 14.96 -1.00 -8.44
CA THR A 218 14.19 0.19 -8.81
C THR A 218 15.05 1.45 -8.61
N GLY A 219 14.53 2.61 -8.96
CA GLY A 219 15.23 3.89 -8.72
C GLY A 219 15.26 4.39 -7.27
N ILE A 220 14.85 3.57 -6.28
CA ILE A 220 14.82 4.00 -4.86
C ILE A 220 16.20 4.03 -4.21
N LEU A 221 17.11 3.19 -4.69
CA LEU A 221 18.51 3.14 -4.28
C LEU A 221 19.42 3.39 -5.49
N SER A 222 20.66 3.82 -5.23
CA SER A 222 21.65 3.98 -6.28
C SER A 222 22.16 2.63 -6.82
N GLU A 223 22.68 2.60 -8.03
CA GLU A 223 23.29 1.43 -8.64
C GLU A 223 24.45 0.87 -7.80
N GLU A 224 25.22 1.75 -7.13
CA GLU A 224 26.30 1.33 -6.23
C GLU A 224 25.76 0.59 -5.01
N ALA A 225 24.63 1.07 -4.44
CA ALA A 225 23.97 0.42 -3.32
C ALA A 225 23.42 -0.96 -3.71
N PHE A 226 22.80 -1.09 -4.88
CA PHE A 226 22.37 -2.39 -5.41
C PHE A 226 23.55 -3.33 -5.66
N ALA A 227 24.64 -2.86 -6.26
CA ALA A 227 25.85 -3.64 -6.46
C ALA A 227 26.47 -4.09 -5.13
N HIS A 228 26.42 -3.25 -4.10
CA HIS A 228 26.87 -3.61 -2.74
C HIS A 228 26.00 -4.72 -2.15
N CYS A 229 24.68 -4.58 -2.19
CA CYS A 229 23.75 -5.61 -1.71
C CYS A 229 23.98 -6.96 -2.42
N LYS A 230 24.17 -6.93 -3.74
CA LYS A 230 24.47 -8.14 -4.52
C LYS A 230 25.77 -8.80 -4.08
N ARG A 231 26.85 -8.04 -3.83
CA ARG A 231 28.12 -8.58 -3.30
C ARG A 231 27.95 -9.15 -1.90
N ALA A 232 27.05 -8.59 -1.09
CA ALA A 232 26.72 -9.09 0.24
C ALA A 232 25.83 -10.36 0.23
N GLY A 233 25.46 -10.87 -0.95
CA GLY A 233 24.65 -12.07 -1.09
C GLY A 233 23.14 -11.83 -0.97
N VAL A 234 22.67 -10.57 -1.05
CA VAL A 234 21.25 -10.28 -1.06
C VAL A 234 20.65 -10.78 -2.38
N GLU A 235 19.63 -11.61 -2.27
CA GLU A 235 18.81 -12.02 -3.41
C GLU A 235 17.61 -11.07 -3.56
N PHE A 236 17.37 -10.65 -4.79
CA PHE A 236 16.35 -9.64 -5.09
C PHE A 236 15.01 -10.27 -5.41
N ALA A 237 13.95 -9.60 -4.99
CA ALA A 237 12.61 -9.80 -5.52
C ALA A 237 12.47 -9.09 -6.88
N THR A 238 11.42 -9.41 -7.62
CA THR A 238 11.14 -8.75 -8.90
C THR A 238 9.95 -7.81 -8.83
N ALA A 239 9.92 -6.81 -9.68
CA ALA A 239 8.80 -5.87 -9.77
C ALA A 239 7.53 -6.57 -10.30
N GLU A 240 7.68 -7.56 -11.18
CA GLU A 240 6.59 -8.41 -11.69
C GLU A 240 5.95 -9.22 -10.57
N ASP A 241 6.75 -9.74 -9.61
CA ASP A 241 6.22 -10.48 -8.46
C ASP A 241 5.42 -9.57 -7.53
N ALA A 242 5.84 -8.32 -7.37
CA ALA A 242 5.07 -7.31 -6.65
C ALA A 242 3.71 -7.03 -7.35
N GLY A 243 3.71 -6.92 -8.68
CA GLY A 243 2.48 -6.79 -9.47
C GLY A 243 1.54 -7.98 -9.30
N ARG A 244 2.06 -9.23 -9.34
CA ARG A 244 1.27 -10.44 -9.08
C ARG A 244 0.72 -10.49 -7.65
N CYS A 245 1.51 -10.09 -6.65
CA CYS A 245 1.07 -9.97 -5.27
C CYS A 245 -0.13 -9.03 -5.16
N LEU A 246 -0.06 -7.85 -5.77
CA LEU A 246 -1.18 -6.91 -5.80
C LEU A 246 -2.44 -7.56 -6.40
N LEU A 247 -2.32 -8.19 -7.58
CA LEU A 247 -3.47 -8.82 -8.24
C LEU A 247 -4.06 -9.96 -7.40
N SER A 248 -3.23 -10.77 -6.74
CA SER A 248 -3.69 -11.85 -5.84
C SER A 248 -4.54 -11.31 -4.69
N ILE A 249 -4.12 -10.21 -4.06
CA ILE A 249 -4.89 -9.56 -2.98
C ILE A 249 -6.22 -8.99 -3.50
N LEU A 250 -6.19 -8.34 -4.68
CA LEU A 250 -7.39 -7.70 -5.23
C LEU A 250 -8.41 -8.70 -5.74
N ALA A 251 -7.97 -9.83 -6.29
CA ALA A 251 -8.84 -10.88 -6.83
C ALA A 251 -9.57 -11.68 -5.74
N ASP A 252 -9.02 -11.78 -4.53
CA ASP A 252 -9.69 -12.46 -3.41
C ASP A 252 -10.32 -11.45 -2.44
N GLY A 253 -11.61 -11.22 -2.57
CA GLY A 253 -12.38 -10.31 -1.72
C GLY A 253 -12.43 -10.69 -0.23
N ARG A 254 -11.86 -11.83 0.18
CA ARG A 254 -11.77 -12.27 1.58
C ARG A 254 -10.49 -11.76 2.26
N VAL A 255 -9.47 -11.38 1.48
CA VAL A 255 -8.16 -10.95 1.99
C VAL A 255 -8.28 -9.53 2.55
N ASN A 256 -8.28 -9.42 3.87
CA ASN A 256 -8.37 -8.15 4.59
C ASN A 256 -7.49 -8.17 5.84
N GLY A 257 -6.63 -7.19 6.02
CA GLY A 257 -5.83 -7.00 7.23
C GLY A 257 -4.52 -7.80 7.24
N HIS A 258 -4.02 -8.21 6.09
CA HIS A 258 -2.79 -8.99 5.93
C HIS A 258 -1.61 -8.14 5.44
N SER A 259 -0.39 -8.62 5.75
CA SER A 259 0.88 -8.07 5.24
C SER A 259 1.62 -9.10 4.39
N PHE A 260 1.67 -8.84 3.09
CA PHE A 260 2.36 -9.72 2.14
C PHE A 260 3.81 -9.28 1.95
N PHE A 261 4.73 -10.21 2.08
CA PHE A 261 6.15 -9.98 1.82
C PHE A 261 6.51 -10.38 0.39
N VAL A 262 6.92 -9.42 -0.42
CA VAL A 262 7.45 -9.69 -1.76
C VAL A 262 8.93 -9.98 -1.63
N THR A 263 9.36 -11.19 -1.98
CA THR A 263 10.69 -11.72 -1.70
C THR A 263 11.30 -12.46 -2.92
N ALA A 264 12.55 -12.90 -2.79
CA ALA A 264 13.16 -13.72 -3.82
C ALA A 264 12.44 -15.07 -3.93
N ARG A 265 12.31 -15.59 -5.15
CA ARG A 265 11.57 -16.84 -5.44
C ARG A 265 12.13 -18.09 -4.77
N LYS A 266 13.34 -18.05 -4.23
CA LYS A 266 13.86 -19.17 -3.42
C LYS A 266 13.08 -19.37 -2.11
N TRP A 267 12.43 -18.31 -1.60
CA TRP A 267 11.66 -18.34 -0.36
C TRP A 267 10.18 -18.57 -0.62
N ALA A 268 9.69 -18.07 -1.74
CA ALA A 268 8.30 -18.21 -2.17
C ALA A 268 8.27 -18.36 -3.68
N GLU A 269 7.74 -19.45 -4.21
CA GLU A 269 7.75 -19.79 -5.64
C GLU A 269 7.13 -18.68 -6.51
N LYS A 270 6.06 -18.07 -6.02
CA LYS A 270 5.38 -16.95 -6.69
C LYS A 270 6.05 -15.57 -6.45
N GLY A 271 7.13 -15.52 -5.64
CA GLY A 271 7.88 -14.31 -5.30
C GLY A 271 7.22 -13.46 -4.22
N PHE A 272 6.19 -13.96 -3.54
CA PHE A 272 5.54 -13.32 -2.39
C PHE A 272 4.86 -14.34 -1.49
N MET A 273 4.66 -13.97 -0.24
CA MET A 273 4.00 -14.77 0.77
C MET A 273 3.37 -13.91 1.86
N ASP A 274 2.36 -14.42 2.53
CA ASP A 274 1.87 -13.87 3.81
C ASP A 274 2.73 -14.45 4.94
N LEU A 275 3.33 -13.57 5.75
CA LEU A 275 4.19 -13.98 6.88
C LEU A 275 3.39 -14.20 8.17
N ASP A 276 2.09 -13.91 8.17
CA ASP A 276 1.21 -14.03 9.34
C ASP A 276 1.70 -13.24 10.56
N LEU A 277 2.19 -12.01 10.34
CA LEU A 277 2.80 -11.17 11.38
C LEU A 277 1.83 -10.19 12.04
N GLU A 278 0.55 -10.21 11.65
CA GLU A 278 -0.38 -9.13 11.99
C GLU A 278 -1.32 -9.49 13.15
N ASP A 279 -1.19 -10.68 13.72
CA ASP A 279 -1.97 -11.14 14.85
C ASP A 279 -1.09 -11.74 15.95
N PHE A 280 -1.63 -11.78 17.17
CA PHE A 280 -0.84 -12.14 18.36
C PHE A 280 -0.82 -13.66 18.64
N GLY A 281 -1.35 -14.47 17.72
CA GLY A 281 -1.41 -15.93 17.89
C GLY A 281 -2.18 -16.34 19.15
N ASP A 282 -1.59 -17.26 19.93
CA ASP A 282 -2.21 -17.83 21.13
C ASP A 282 -1.91 -17.03 22.43
N ASP A 283 -1.48 -15.77 22.34
CA ASP A 283 -1.25 -14.93 23.54
C ASP A 283 -2.58 -14.49 24.15
N ALA A 284 -2.97 -15.17 25.22
CA ALA A 284 -4.25 -14.97 25.89
C ALA A 284 -4.43 -13.54 26.44
N LEU A 285 -3.35 -12.90 26.94
CA LEU A 285 -3.40 -11.52 27.44
C LEU A 285 -3.67 -10.55 26.29
N LEU A 286 -2.92 -10.65 25.22
CA LEU A 286 -3.07 -9.75 24.07
C LEU A 286 -4.40 -9.94 23.36
N ALA A 287 -4.92 -11.18 23.31
CA ALA A 287 -6.24 -11.46 22.75
C ALA A 287 -7.36 -10.81 23.60
N GLU A 288 -7.31 -10.95 24.93
CA GLU A 288 -8.27 -10.34 25.87
C GLU A 288 -8.25 -8.81 25.81
N VAL A 289 -7.06 -8.20 25.85
CA VAL A 289 -6.92 -6.74 25.77
C VAL A 289 -7.37 -6.20 24.41
N GLN A 290 -7.10 -6.93 23.32
CA GLN A 290 -7.59 -6.56 21.99
C GLN A 290 -9.13 -6.60 21.93
N GLU A 291 -9.75 -7.58 22.52
CA GLU A 291 -11.23 -7.64 22.57
C GLU A 291 -11.82 -6.49 23.37
N MET A 292 -11.25 -6.16 24.53
CA MET A 292 -11.64 -4.99 25.32
C MET A 292 -11.49 -3.69 24.50
N GLN A 293 -10.41 -3.55 23.73
CA GLN A 293 -10.19 -2.38 22.87
C GLN A 293 -11.25 -2.29 21.77
N ILE A 294 -11.64 -3.40 21.15
CA ILE A 294 -12.69 -3.43 20.12
C ILE A 294 -14.05 -3.04 20.73
N CYS A 295 -14.40 -3.58 21.89
CA CYS A 295 -15.64 -3.26 22.57
C CYS A 295 -15.75 -1.78 22.97
N SER A 296 -14.61 -1.12 23.26
CA SER A 296 -14.56 0.31 23.59
C SER A 296 -14.58 1.26 22.38
N ALA A 297 -14.51 0.73 21.18
CA ALA A 297 -14.43 1.50 19.94
C ALA A 297 -15.43 0.98 18.90
N PRO A 298 -16.73 1.23 19.07
CA PRO A 298 -17.77 0.76 18.14
C PRO A 298 -17.52 1.29 16.73
N VAL A 299 -17.84 0.46 15.72
CA VAL A 299 -17.51 0.70 14.30
C VAL A 299 -18.09 2.02 13.79
N GLU A 300 -19.33 2.35 14.19
CA GLU A 300 -20.07 3.52 13.71
C GLU A 300 -19.55 4.84 14.30
N ALA A 301 -19.05 4.78 15.50
CA ALA A 301 -18.70 5.97 16.27
C ALA A 301 -17.19 6.17 16.44
N GLY A 302 -16.43 5.08 16.38
CA GLY A 302 -14.99 5.12 16.67
C GLY A 302 -14.69 5.22 18.16
N LEU A 303 -13.42 5.43 18.47
CA LEU A 303 -12.93 5.58 19.83
C LEU A 303 -13.20 7.03 20.32
N PHE A 304 -13.57 7.20 21.56
CA PHE A 304 -13.78 8.53 22.19
C PHE A 304 -14.89 9.36 21.54
N VAL A 305 -16.04 8.81 21.42
CA VAL A 305 -17.26 9.51 20.99
C VAL A 305 -17.89 10.25 22.16
#